data_a5b0de751c0c0428568b75d065c914f4
#
_entry.id   a5b0de751c0c0428568b75d065c914f4
#
_cell.length_a   1.000
_cell.length_b   1.000
_cell.length_c   1.000
_cell.angle_alpha   90.00
_cell.angle_beta   90.00
_cell.angle_gamma   90.00
#
_symmetry.space_group_name_H-M   'P 1'
#
loop_
_entity.id
_entity.type
_entity.pdbx_description
1 polymer ?
#
loop_
_entity_poly.entity_id
_entity_poly.type
_entity_poly.pdbx_seq_one_letter_code
_entity_poly.pdbx_strand_id
1 'polypeptide(L)'
;MRKIKGHEYRKWDPTRSKIGAALTRSKSLEEYLIPQPGEEILYLGAGHGTTISHLHDVVCGYENSSQGRILALDHAPRCIRDLHHLANIRQGIVPVMADVRNTNSWNMMIPNGVRWMFQDVSQAGQAELFANICRKYLHQSGIGILSLKSASERWFDKGRKAMVRDVENTLDTDGLEVLESLDLHGLQNHHQMFIVKKM
;
A
#
# COMPACT_ATOMS: atom_id res chain seq x y z
N MET A 1 -6.41 -18.53 13.84
CA MET A 1 -5.67 -17.76 14.87
C MET A 1 -4.76 -18.72 15.62
N ARG A 2 -3.61 -18.27 16.09
CA ARG A 2 -2.66 -19.06 16.89
C ARG A 2 -2.34 -18.28 18.16
N LYS A 3 -2.37 -18.95 19.33
CA LYS A 3 -1.95 -18.33 20.59
C LYS A 3 -0.48 -18.61 20.85
N ILE A 4 0.30 -17.56 21.12
CA ILE A 4 1.72 -17.65 21.49
C ILE A 4 1.92 -16.78 22.74
N LYS A 5 2.36 -17.36 23.85
CA LYS A 5 2.60 -16.66 25.13
C LYS A 5 1.40 -15.79 25.58
N GLY A 6 0.17 -16.31 25.41
CA GLY A 6 -1.06 -15.61 25.83
C GLY A 6 -1.64 -14.62 24.80
N HIS A 7 -0.89 -14.25 23.78
CA HIS A 7 -1.33 -13.35 22.72
C HIS A 7 -1.89 -14.10 21.51
N GLU A 8 -2.93 -13.57 20.89
CA GLU A 8 -3.52 -14.12 19.67
C GLU A 8 -2.86 -13.51 18.43
N TYR A 9 -2.43 -14.39 17.52
CA TYR A 9 -1.83 -14.03 16.26
C TYR A 9 -2.68 -14.55 15.10
N ARG A 10 -2.83 -13.71 14.07
CA ARG A 10 -3.47 -14.05 12.81
C ARG A 10 -2.40 -14.30 11.76
N LYS A 11 -2.46 -15.45 11.06
CA LYS A 11 -1.55 -15.69 9.94
C LYS A 11 -1.83 -14.67 8.83
N TRP A 12 -0.79 -13.98 8.37
CA TRP A 12 -0.84 -13.14 7.20
C TRP A 12 -0.38 -13.98 5.98
N ASP A 13 -1.33 -14.36 5.13
CA ASP A 13 -1.05 -15.24 4.01
C ASP A 13 -0.42 -14.45 2.84
N PRO A 14 0.84 -14.75 2.45
CA PRO A 14 1.54 -14.04 1.38
C PRO A 14 0.92 -14.27 0.00
N THR A 15 0.13 -15.33 -0.19
CA THR A 15 -0.56 -15.58 -1.46
C THR A 15 -1.80 -14.72 -1.63
N ARG A 16 -2.28 -14.06 -0.55
CA ARG A 16 -3.48 -13.22 -0.52
C ARG A 16 -3.22 -11.75 -0.26
N SER A 17 -1.96 -11.37 -0.08
CA SER A 17 -1.56 -10.00 0.22
C SER A 17 -0.18 -9.70 -0.35
N LYS A 18 -0.06 -8.64 -1.12
CA LYS A 18 1.21 -8.21 -1.71
C LYS A 18 2.20 -7.73 -0.64
N ILE A 19 1.72 -7.04 0.40
CA ILE A 19 2.56 -6.71 1.57
C ILE A 19 3.03 -7.99 2.27
N GLY A 20 2.12 -8.96 2.48
CA GLY A 20 2.49 -10.27 3.04
C GLY A 20 3.52 -11.01 2.18
N ALA A 21 3.39 -10.93 0.85
CA ALA A 21 4.37 -11.50 -0.08
C ALA A 21 5.73 -10.78 0.02
N ALA A 22 5.72 -9.44 0.08
CA ALA A 22 6.92 -8.63 0.22
C ALA A 22 7.67 -8.94 1.53
N LEU A 23 6.98 -9.08 2.64
CA LEU A 23 7.56 -9.47 3.94
C LEU A 23 8.31 -10.82 3.89
N THR A 24 7.92 -11.72 2.99
CA THR A 24 8.65 -13.00 2.80
C THR A 24 9.83 -12.89 1.83
N ARG A 25 9.95 -11.81 1.10
CA ARG A 25 10.98 -11.58 0.06
C ARG A 25 12.02 -10.56 0.46
N SER A 26 11.64 -9.53 1.24
CA SER A 26 12.58 -8.54 1.75
C SER A 26 13.59 -9.18 2.69
N LYS A 27 14.83 -8.70 2.63
CA LYS A 27 15.94 -9.23 3.44
C LYS A 27 16.37 -8.27 4.55
N SER A 28 15.98 -7.01 4.46
CA SER A 28 16.50 -5.98 5.35
C SER A 28 15.55 -4.80 5.58
N LEU A 29 14.43 -4.74 4.87
CA LEU A 29 13.54 -3.57 4.89
C LEU A 29 12.11 -3.89 5.37
N GLU A 30 11.95 -4.99 6.13
CA GLU A 30 10.64 -5.38 6.68
C GLU A 30 10.00 -4.26 7.50
N GLU A 31 10.81 -3.46 8.20
CA GLU A 31 10.36 -2.31 9.00
C GLU A 31 9.67 -1.22 8.16
N TYR A 32 10.03 -1.06 6.88
CA TYR A 32 9.38 -0.10 5.99
C TYR A 32 8.10 -0.64 5.36
N LEU A 33 7.96 -1.97 5.27
CA LEU A 33 6.76 -2.62 4.74
C LEU A 33 5.57 -2.53 5.70
N ILE A 34 5.81 -2.23 6.95
CA ILE A 34 4.80 -2.16 8.02
C ILE A 34 4.78 -0.74 8.61
N PRO A 35 3.62 -0.06 8.60
CA PRO A 35 3.49 1.24 9.24
C PRO A 35 3.58 1.13 10.76
N GLN A 36 3.85 2.25 11.43
CA GLN A 36 3.94 2.27 12.89
C GLN A 36 2.55 2.31 13.55
N PRO A 37 2.41 1.76 14.76
CA PRO A 37 1.18 1.91 15.54
C PRO A 37 0.82 3.40 15.75
N GLY A 38 -0.45 3.73 15.61
CA GLY A 38 -0.97 5.09 15.79
C GLY A 38 -0.83 6.01 14.58
N GLU A 39 -0.23 5.54 13.48
CA GLU A 39 -0.11 6.34 12.27
C GLU A 39 -1.45 6.51 11.53
N GLU A 40 -1.57 7.62 10.82
CA GLU A 40 -2.52 7.76 9.72
C GLU A 40 -1.85 7.30 8.43
N ILE A 41 -2.45 6.32 7.74
CA ILE A 41 -1.92 5.75 6.52
C ILE A 41 -2.88 5.86 5.34
N LEU A 42 -2.31 5.95 4.13
CA LEU A 42 -3.07 6.02 2.89
C LEU A 42 -2.92 4.71 2.11
N TYR A 43 -4.05 4.08 1.79
CA TYR A 43 -4.08 2.86 0.98
C TYR A 43 -4.90 3.10 -0.29
N LEU A 44 -4.25 3.07 -1.44
CA LEU A 44 -4.83 3.29 -2.76
C LEU A 44 -5.04 1.94 -3.48
N GLY A 45 -6.27 1.63 -3.85
CA GLY A 45 -6.65 0.33 -4.40
C GLY A 45 -6.85 -0.71 -3.30
N ALA A 46 -7.70 -0.39 -2.33
CA ALA A 46 -7.88 -1.15 -1.09
C ALA A 46 -8.51 -2.55 -1.29
N GLY A 47 -9.21 -2.75 -2.42
CA GLY A 47 -9.87 -4.00 -2.72
C GLY A 47 -10.90 -4.39 -1.66
N HIS A 48 -11.02 -5.68 -1.39
CA HIS A 48 -11.97 -6.21 -0.40
C HIS A 48 -11.46 -6.18 1.05
N GLY A 49 -10.33 -5.49 1.33
CA GLY A 49 -9.84 -5.25 2.69
C GLY A 49 -8.99 -6.36 3.31
N THR A 50 -8.57 -7.39 2.55
CA THR A 50 -7.73 -8.47 3.09
C THR A 50 -6.44 -7.94 3.71
N THR A 51 -5.64 -7.16 2.95
CA THR A 51 -4.41 -6.54 3.43
C THR A 51 -4.70 -5.49 4.51
N ILE A 52 -5.74 -4.67 4.32
CA ILE A 52 -6.16 -3.64 5.28
C ILE A 52 -6.46 -4.23 6.65
N SER A 53 -7.12 -5.39 6.70
CA SER A 53 -7.44 -6.04 7.98
C SER A 53 -6.19 -6.44 8.79
N HIS A 54 -5.07 -6.72 8.13
CA HIS A 54 -3.78 -7.02 8.78
C HIS A 54 -3.03 -5.74 9.16
N LEU A 55 -3.02 -4.74 8.28
CA LEU A 55 -2.46 -3.42 8.59
C LEU A 55 -3.19 -2.79 9.78
N HIS A 56 -4.51 -2.96 9.87
CA HIS A 56 -5.31 -2.50 11.00
C HIS A 56 -4.85 -3.10 12.32
N ASP A 57 -4.53 -4.40 12.36
CA ASP A 57 -4.04 -5.04 13.59
C ASP A 57 -2.76 -4.35 14.11
N VAL A 58 -1.93 -3.80 13.23
CA VAL A 58 -0.70 -3.07 13.58
C VAL A 58 -0.97 -1.61 13.90
N VAL A 59 -1.63 -0.91 12.98
CA VAL A 59 -1.81 0.55 13.04
C VAL A 59 -2.78 0.96 14.14
N CYS A 60 -3.91 0.26 14.22
CA CYS A 60 -4.99 0.60 15.15
C CYS A 60 -4.93 -0.18 16.47
N GLY A 61 -4.40 -1.40 16.44
CA GLY A 61 -4.42 -2.29 17.60
C GLY A 61 -5.83 -2.79 17.92
N TYR A 62 -5.98 -3.42 19.08
CA TYR A 62 -7.27 -3.91 19.56
C TYR A 62 -8.18 -2.72 19.91
N GLU A 63 -9.41 -2.71 19.37
CA GLU A 63 -10.39 -1.62 19.58
C GLU A 63 -9.83 -0.21 19.29
N ASN A 64 -8.92 -0.10 18.33
CA ASN A 64 -8.20 1.11 17.99
C ASN A 64 -7.46 1.75 19.18
N SER A 65 -6.89 0.94 20.05
CA SER A 65 -6.13 1.37 21.24
C SER A 65 -4.92 2.23 20.89
N SER A 66 -4.35 2.07 19.69
CA SER A 66 -3.22 2.87 19.19
C SER A 66 -3.65 4.18 18.52
N GLN A 67 -4.97 4.43 18.38
CA GLN A 67 -5.54 5.62 17.71
C GLN A 67 -5.08 5.79 16.26
N GLY A 68 -4.81 4.70 15.57
CA GLY A 68 -4.41 4.70 14.17
C GLY A 68 -5.59 4.94 13.23
N ARG A 69 -5.28 5.35 11.99
CA ARG A 69 -6.29 5.61 10.95
C ARG A 69 -5.81 5.11 9.59
N ILE A 70 -6.70 4.39 8.89
CA ILE A 70 -6.43 3.87 7.54
C ILE A 70 -7.42 4.48 6.56
N LEU A 71 -6.98 5.41 5.72
CA LEU A 71 -7.78 5.89 4.60
C LEU A 71 -7.67 4.89 3.46
N ALA A 72 -8.76 4.18 3.20
CA ALA A 72 -8.83 3.06 2.26
C ALA A 72 -9.63 3.42 1.03
N LEU A 73 -8.94 3.76 -0.08
CA LEU A 73 -9.56 4.16 -1.33
C LEU A 73 -9.74 2.99 -2.28
N ASP A 74 -10.93 2.89 -2.86
CA ASP A 74 -11.19 2.05 -4.03
C ASP A 74 -12.30 2.71 -4.88
N HIS A 75 -12.32 2.42 -6.18
CA HIS A 75 -13.35 2.94 -7.07
C HIS A 75 -14.49 1.93 -7.31
N ALA A 76 -14.28 0.65 -6.96
CA ALA A 76 -15.23 -0.42 -7.20
C ALA A 76 -16.30 -0.49 -6.08
N PRO A 77 -17.60 -0.33 -6.38
CA PRO A 77 -18.66 -0.35 -5.37
C PRO A 77 -18.68 -1.63 -4.52
N ARG A 78 -18.32 -2.78 -5.11
CA ARG A 78 -18.25 -4.06 -4.38
C ARG A 78 -17.14 -4.04 -3.32
N CYS A 79 -15.97 -3.51 -3.66
CA CYS A 79 -14.87 -3.37 -2.73
C CYS A 79 -15.24 -2.43 -1.57
N ILE A 80 -15.84 -1.29 -1.89
CA ILE A 80 -16.28 -0.31 -0.91
C ILE A 80 -17.33 -0.88 0.05
N ARG A 81 -18.29 -1.66 -0.45
CA ARG A 81 -19.26 -2.36 0.41
C ARG A 81 -18.55 -3.26 1.43
N ASP A 82 -17.60 -4.07 0.98
CA ASP A 82 -16.88 -4.99 1.85
C ASP A 82 -15.97 -4.24 2.85
N LEU A 83 -15.36 -3.12 2.41
CA LEU A 83 -14.61 -2.21 3.28
C LEU A 83 -15.48 -1.54 4.34
N HIS A 84 -16.71 -1.16 4.02
CA HIS A 84 -17.68 -0.66 5.00
C HIS A 84 -18.04 -1.71 6.05
N HIS A 85 -18.27 -2.96 5.63
CA HIS A 85 -18.49 -4.05 6.59
C HIS A 85 -17.27 -4.25 7.51
N LEU A 86 -16.06 -4.16 6.94
CA LEU A 86 -14.84 -4.25 7.73
C LEU A 86 -14.69 -3.08 8.71
N ALA A 87 -15.00 -1.85 8.28
CA ALA A 87 -14.93 -0.65 9.11
C ALA A 87 -15.90 -0.67 10.29
N ASN A 88 -17.09 -1.28 10.12
CA ASN A 88 -18.08 -1.43 11.20
C ASN A 88 -17.59 -2.28 12.37
N ILE A 89 -16.64 -3.19 12.14
CA ILE A 89 -16.07 -4.07 13.17
C ILE A 89 -14.63 -3.76 13.51
N ARG A 90 -14.01 -2.79 12.81
CA ARG A 90 -12.62 -2.38 12.96
C ARG A 90 -12.49 -0.86 12.91
N GLN A 91 -12.58 -0.24 14.08
CA GLN A 91 -12.49 1.22 14.22
C GLN A 91 -11.15 1.75 13.70
N GLY A 92 -11.17 2.89 13.01
CA GLY A 92 -9.98 3.50 12.40
C GLY A 92 -9.84 3.24 10.90
N ILE A 93 -10.63 2.32 10.32
CA ILE A 93 -10.71 2.17 8.86
C ILE A 93 -11.74 3.16 8.31
N VAL A 94 -11.34 3.94 7.32
CA VAL A 94 -12.17 4.93 6.63
C VAL A 94 -12.26 4.56 5.15
N PRO A 95 -13.33 3.85 4.72
CA PRO A 95 -13.55 3.53 3.32
C PRO A 95 -13.92 4.77 2.52
N VAL A 96 -13.29 4.94 1.35
CA VAL A 96 -13.59 6.07 0.44
C VAL A 96 -13.79 5.56 -0.98
N MET A 97 -14.98 5.78 -1.52
CA MET A 97 -15.26 5.50 -2.92
C MET A 97 -14.75 6.66 -3.78
N ALA A 98 -13.59 6.48 -4.39
CA ALA A 98 -12.97 7.51 -5.21
C ALA A 98 -12.06 6.92 -6.29
N ASP A 99 -11.92 7.65 -7.39
CA ASP A 99 -10.81 7.44 -8.33
C ASP A 99 -9.55 8.07 -7.74
N VAL A 100 -8.51 7.27 -7.55
CA VAL A 100 -7.23 7.73 -6.98
C VAL A 100 -6.59 8.87 -7.78
N ARG A 101 -6.89 8.97 -9.09
CA ARG A 101 -6.41 10.05 -9.97
C ARG A 101 -7.06 11.40 -9.67
N ASN A 102 -8.30 11.38 -9.19
CA ASN A 102 -9.03 12.59 -8.80
C ASN A 102 -8.76 12.94 -7.34
N THR A 103 -7.55 13.46 -7.07
CA THR A 103 -7.13 13.77 -5.71
C THR A 103 -8.05 14.78 -5.00
N ASN A 104 -8.72 15.66 -5.74
CA ASN A 104 -9.65 16.65 -5.16
C ASN A 104 -10.86 15.99 -4.46
N SER A 105 -11.21 14.74 -4.82
CA SER A 105 -12.33 14.03 -4.22
C SER A 105 -12.03 13.44 -2.83
N TRP A 106 -10.77 13.37 -2.42
CA TRP A 106 -10.37 12.71 -1.18
C TRP A 106 -9.24 13.40 -0.39
N ASN A 107 -8.53 14.37 -0.97
CA ASN A 107 -7.38 15.02 -0.33
C ASN A 107 -7.72 15.72 1.00
N MET A 108 -8.94 16.22 1.14
CA MET A 108 -9.40 16.86 2.38
C MET A 108 -9.46 15.89 3.57
N MET A 109 -9.40 14.59 3.31
CA MET A 109 -9.40 13.56 4.36
C MET A 109 -8.01 13.32 4.96
N ILE A 110 -6.94 13.81 4.28
CA ILE A 110 -5.54 13.75 4.76
C ILE A 110 -4.88 15.13 4.63
N PRO A 111 -5.40 16.16 5.29
CA PRO A 111 -4.96 17.54 5.08
C PRO A 111 -3.47 17.76 5.44
N ASN A 112 -2.93 16.95 6.32
CA ASN A 112 -1.54 17.00 6.75
C ASN A 112 -0.62 16.02 6.00
N GLY A 113 -1.15 15.24 5.04
CA GLY A 113 -0.41 14.15 4.41
C GLY A 113 -0.21 12.95 5.34
N VAL A 114 0.65 12.00 4.91
CA VAL A 114 0.91 10.74 5.63
C VAL A 114 2.40 10.41 5.67
N ARG A 115 2.82 9.59 6.64
CA ARG A 115 4.20 9.07 6.71
C ARG A 115 4.36 7.74 5.97
N TRP A 116 3.27 7.02 5.77
CA TRP A 116 3.27 5.74 5.09
C TRP A 116 2.09 5.63 4.11
N MET A 117 2.37 5.19 2.89
CA MET A 117 1.33 4.93 1.91
C MET A 117 1.61 3.69 1.07
N PHE A 118 0.55 3.04 0.63
CA PHE A 118 0.61 1.90 -0.28
C PHE A 118 -0.32 2.09 -1.47
N GLN A 119 0.19 1.84 -2.68
CA GLN A 119 -0.60 1.84 -3.90
C GLN A 119 -0.61 0.46 -4.54
N ASP A 120 -1.83 -0.06 -4.78
CA ASP A 120 -2.10 -1.33 -5.45
C ASP A 120 -3.26 -1.17 -6.44
N VAL A 121 -3.05 -0.35 -7.46
CA VAL A 121 -4.05 -0.10 -8.51
C VAL A 121 -3.65 -0.79 -9.82
N SER A 122 -4.66 -1.22 -10.59
CA SER A 122 -4.44 -1.93 -11.87
C SER A 122 -4.83 -1.03 -13.05
N GLN A 123 -3.95 -0.10 -13.41
CA GLN A 123 -4.11 0.80 -14.56
C GLN A 123 -2.77 1.09 -15.22
N ALA A 124 -2.76 1.69 -16.40
CA ALA A 124 -1.52 2.19 -17.01
C ALA A 124 -1.01 3.43 -16.29
N GLY A 125 0.31 3.66 -16.28
CA GLY A 125 0.93 4.82 -15.65
C GLY A 125 0.91 4.75 -14.12
N GLN A 126 1.08 3.56 -13.55
CA GLN A 126 1.05 3.36 -12.09
C GLN A 126 2.19 4.09 -11.40
N ALA A 127 3.38 4.13 -12.00
CA ALA A 127 4.57 4.77 -11.43
C ALA A 127 4.42 6.30 -11.36
N GLU A 128 3.98 6.92 -12.44
CA GLU A 128 3.75 8.36 -12.53
C GLU A 128 2.64 8.81 -11.57
N LEU A 129 1.55 8.03 -11.50
CA LEU A 129 0.48 8.29 -10.54
C LEU A 129 0.99 8.23 -9.10
N PHE A 130 1.73 7.18 -8.77
CA PHE A 130 2.31 6.98 -7.45
C PHE A 130 3.27 8.11 -7.08
N ALA A 131 4.21 8.46 -7.96
CA ALA A 131 5.15 9.55 -7.76
C ALA A 131 4.44 10.89 -7.51
N ASN A 132 3.41 11.19 -8.32
CA ASN A 132 2.60 12.40 -8.15
C ASN A 132 1.90 12.46 -6.77
N ILE A 133 1.35 11.33 -6.31
CA ILE A 133 0.67 11.26 -5.01
C ILE A 133 1.69 11.36 -3.86
N CYS A 134 2.82 10.66 -3.95
CA CYS A 134 3.91 10.75 -2.97
C CYS A 134 4.42 12.20 -2.84
N ARG A 135 4.65 12.88 -3.96
CA ARG A 135 5.12 14.27 -3.95
C ARG A 135 4.17 15.19 -3.18
N LYS A 136 2.85 15.00 -3.34
CA LYS A 136 1.83 15.86 -2.73
C LYS A 136 1.52 15.51 -1.28
N TYR A 137 1.46 14.23 -0.95
CA TYR A 137 0.83 13.76 0.30
C TYR A 137 1.76 12.93 1.19
N LEU A 138 2.90 12.47 0.70
CA LEU A 138 3.89 11.79 1.55
C LEU A 138 4.78 12.82 2.22
N HIS A 139 5.01 12.67 3.53
CA HIS A 139 5.94 13.51 4.28
C HIS A 139 7.39 13.31 3.83
N GLN A 140 8.27 14.29 4.09
CA GLN A 140 9.71 14.10 3.99
C GLN A 140 10.13 12.91 4.85
N SER A 141 11.03 12.09 4.33
CA SER A 141 11.45 10.81 4.91
C SER A 141 10.31 9.79 5.09
N GLY A 142 9.11 10.06 4.58
CA GLY A 142 8.01 9.11 4.57
C GLY A 142 8.24 7.96 3.61
N ILE A 143 7.58 6.83 3.85
CA ILE A 143 7.70 5.60 3.09
C ILE A 143 6.50 5.42 2.17
N GLY A 144 6.79 5.27 0.89
CA GLY A 144 5.81 4.89 -0.13
C GLY A 144 6.08 3.48 -0.63
N ILE A 145 5.02 2.72 -0.88
CA ILE A 145 5.12 1.36 -1.42
C ILE A 145 4.23 1.27 -2.66
N LEU A 146 4.84 0.92 -3.79
CA LEU A 146 4.14 0.70 -5.05
C LEU A 146 4.09 -0.78 -5.37
N SER A 147 2.90 -1.36 -5.48
CA SER A 147 2.68 -2.67 -6.08
C SER A 147 2.37 -2.49 -7.56
N LEU A 148 3.38 -2.64 -8.41
CA LEU A 148 3.26 -2.51 -9.85
C LEU A 148 2.76 -3.80 -10.47
N LYS A 149 1.64 -3.75 -11.18
CA LYS A 149 1.15 -4.86 -11.99
C LYS A 149 1.73 -4.76 -13.41
N SER A 150 2.73 -5.55 -13.72
CA SER A 150 3.46 -5.48 -14.99
C SER A 150 2.57 -5.61 -16.23
N ALA A 151 1.53 -6.45 -16.18
CA ALA A 151 0.59 -6.65 -17.28
C ALA A 151 -0.25 -5.41 -17.61
N SER A 152 -0.31 -4.40 -16.75
CA SER A 152 -1.05 -3.15 -16.96
C SER A 152 -0.17 -2.03 -17.52
N GLU A 153 1.15 -2.25 -17.64
CA GLU A 153 2.08 -1.23 -18.12
C GLU A 153 2.40 -1.38 -19.61
N ARG A 154 2.59 -0.24 -20.28
CA ARG A 154 2.94 -0.17 -21.71
C ARG A 154 4.27 -0.82 -22.09
N TRP A 155 5.11 -1.10 -21.10
CA TRP A 155 6.49 -1.61 -21.27
C TRP A 155 6.57 -3.14 -21.19
N PHE A 156 5.44 -3.83 -21.08
CA PHE A 156 5.40 -5.30 -20.97
C PHE A 156 6.21 -6.00 -22.08
N ASP A 157 6.16 -5.45 -23.30
CA ASP A 157 6.85 -6.00 -24.48
C ASP A 157 8.37 -5.83 -24.46
N LYS A 158 8.91 -4.89 -23.67
CA LYS A 158 10.36 -4.64 -23.57
C LYS A 158 11.08 -5.52 -22.56
N GLY A 159 10.33 -6.37 -21.87
CA GLY A 159 10.85 -7.25 -20.83
C GLY A 159 10.98 -6.58 -19.45
N ARG A 160 10.94 -7.45 -18.44
CA ARG A 160 10.84 -7.04 -17.03
C ARG A 160 11.97 -6.12 -16.55
N LYS A 161 13.23 -6.40 -16.96
CA LYS A 161 14.37 -5.57 -16.52
C LYS A 161 14.29 -4.13 -17.02
N ALA A 162 13.80 -3.94 -18.25
CA ALA A 162 13.61 -2.61 -18.81
C ALA A 162 12.49 -1.87 -18.07
N MET A 163 11.36 -2.56 -17.81
CA MET A 163 10.25 -2.01 -17.04
C MET A 163 10.69 -1.55 -15.64
N VAL A 164 11.43 -2.40 -14.90
CA VAL A 164 11.92 -2.05 -13.55
C VAL A 164 12.77 -0.80 -13.61
N ARG A 165 13.72 -0.72 -14.54
CA ARG A 165 14.60 0.45 -14.72
C ARG A 165 13.83 1.72 -15.07
N ASP A 166 12.83 1.64 -15.95
CA ASP A 166 12.02 2.79 -16.34
C ASP A 166 11.19 3.32 -15.16
N VAL A 167 10.66 2.41 -14.32
CA VAL A 167 9.95 2.77 -13.08
C VAL A 167 10.91 3.41 -12.08
N GLU A 168 12.08 2.83 -11.84
CA GLU A 168 13.11 3.40 -10.95
C GLU A 168 13.51 4.80 -11.38
N ASN A 169 13.74 5.03 -12.68
CA ASN A 169 14.05 6.35 -13.23
C ASN A 169 12.89 7.35 -13.00
N THR A 170 11.64 6.93 -13.17
CA THR A 170 10.48 7.77 -12.92
C THR A 170 10.40 8.21 -11.46
N LEU A 171 10.61 7.27 -10.54
CA LEU A 171 10.57 7.52 -9.10
C LEU A 171 11.71 8.45 -8.64
N ASP A 172 12.94 8.21 -9.11
CA ASP A 172 14.12 9.01 -8.80
C ASP A 172 13.97 10.47 -9.29
N THR A 173 13.47 10.65 -10.51
CA THR A 173 13.21 11.99 -11.08
C THR A 173 12.22 12.79 -10.24
N ASP A 174 11.30 12.15 -9.56
CA ASP A 174 10.32 12.77 -8.66
C ASP A 174 10.81 12.90 -7.19
N GLY A 175 12.10 12.64 -6.91
CA GLY A 175 12.70 12.77 -5.59
C GLY A 175 12.30 11.65 -4.62
N LEU A 176 12.07 10.45 -5.16
CA LEU A 176 11.76 9.24 -4.40
C LEU A 176 12.94 8.27 -4.51
N GLU A 177 13.72 8.15 -3.45
CA GLU A 177 14.80 7.17 -3.37
C GLU A 177 14.22 5.75 -3.35
N VAL A 178 14.57 4.91 -4.32
CA VAL A 178 14.17 3.50 -4.34
C VAL A 178 15.08 2.73 -3.39
N LEU A 179 14.54 2.30 -2.26
CA LEU A 179 15.27 1.53 -1.25
C LEU A 179 15.37 0.05 -1.63
N GLU A 180 14.31 -0.53 -2.16
CA GLU A 180 14.27 -1.93 -2.58
C GLU A 180 13.25 -2.14 -3.69
N SER A 181 13.55 -3.09 -4.58
CA SER A 181 12.67 -3.55 -5.66
C SER A 181 12.53 -5.07 -5.57
N LEU A 182 11.31 -5.55 -5.30
CA LEU A 182 11.02 -6.95 -4.98
C LEU A 182 10.17 -7.62 -6.08
N ASP A 183 10.66 -8.75 -6.58
CA ASP A 183 9.86 -9.65 -7.40
C ASP A 183 8.94 -10.50 -6.53
N LEU A 184 7.64 -10.39 -6.75
CA LEU A 184 6.64 -11.19 -6.04
C LEU A 184 6.22 -12.46 -6.78
N HIS A 185 6.92 -12.83 -7.89
CA HIS A 185 6.59 -14.03 -8.65
C HIS A 185 6.53 -15.30 -7.77
N GLY A 186 5.57 -16.17 -8.03
CA GLY A 186 5.31 -17.37 -7.24
C GLY A 186 4.39 -17.18 -6.04
N LEU A 187 4.28 -15.94 -5.52
CA LEU A 187 3.31 -15.56 -4.46
C LEU A 187 2.21 -14.65 -5.04
N GLN A 188 2.62 -13.63 -5.76
CA GLN A 188 1.75 -12.66 -6.44
C GLN A 188 2.26 -12.48 -7.88
N ASN A 189 1.75 -13.31 -8.80
CA ASN A 189 2.21 -13.33 -10.17
C ASN A 189 2.00 -11.98 -10.87
N HIS A 190 2.96 -11.61 -11.72
CA HIS A 190 2.98 -10.35 -12.48
C HIS A 190 3.05 -9.08 -11.62
N HIS A 191 3.46 -9.17 -10.35
CA HIS A 191 3.67 -8.01 -9.50
C HIS A 191 5.14 -7.81 -9.16
N GLN A 192 5.57 -6.54 -9.28
CA GLN A 192 6.83 -6.02 -8.78
C GLN A 192 6.49 -5.00 -7.71
N MET A 193 7.19 -5.04 -6.58
CA MET A 193 7.00 -4.06 -5.52
C MET A 193 8.22 -3.16 -5.41
N PHE A 194 7.98 -1.86 -5.26
CA PHE A 194 9.01 -0.85 -5.01
C PHE A 194 8.75 -0.23 -3.66
N ILE A 195 9.78 -0.19 -2.82
CA ILE A 195 9.79 0.50 -1.54
C ILE A 195 10.60 1.76 -1.74
N VAL A 196 10.00 2.91 -1.51
CA VAL A 196 10.63 4.22 -1.70
C VAL A 196 10.59 5.06 -0.46
N LYS A 197 11.56 5.96 -0.33
CA LYS A 197 11.60 7.01 0.68
C LYS A 197 11.56 8.37 -0.02
N LYS A 198 10.74 9.27 0.46
CA LYS A 198 10.72 10.65 -0.04
C LYS A 198 11.91 11.43 0.51
N MET A 199 12.71 11.97 -0.39
CA MET A 199 13.90 12.76 -0.09
C MET A 199 13.55 14.22 0.17
#